data_a7143948003cd8936f5e122fa6246979
#
_entry.id   a7143948003cd8936f5e122fa6246979
#
_cell.length_a   1.000
_cell.length_b   1.000
_cell.length_c   1.000
_cell.angle_alpha   90.00
_cell.angle_beta   90.00
_cell.angle_gamma   90.00
#
_symmetry.space_group_name_H-M   'P 1'
#
loop_
_entity.id
_entity.type
_entity.pdbx_description
1 polymer ?
#
loop_
_entity_poly.entity_id
_entity_poly.type
_entity_poly.pdbx_seq_one_letter_code
_entity_poly.pdbx_strand_id
1 'polypeptide(L)'
;MAIVSTAKNNTKDVVITVSDRFDFSQYKVFRDSYCDCNLAGTEFRLDLSRANYMDSSALGMLLLLKEHADKIKGKIVIERPNDSINKILEIAQFHHLMEIVR
;
A
#
# COMPACT_ATOMS: atom_id res chain seq x y z
N MET A 1 -7.16 12.12 -9.20
CA MET A 1 -7.20 10.72 -8.81
C MET A 1 -6.66 10.56 -7.40
N ALA A 2 -7.32 9.73 -6.60
CA ALA A 2 -6.92 9.53 -5.20
C ALA A 2 -5.67 8.66 -5.05
N ILE A 3 -5.31 7.88 -6.06
CA ILE A 3 -4.15 7.01 -6.03
C ILE A 3 -3.24 7.34 -7.20
N VAL A 4 -1.98 7.59 -6.88
CA VAL A 4 -0.94 7.85 -7.87
C VAL A 4 0.21 6.91 -7.58
N SER A 5 0.70 6.21 -8.61
CA SER A 5 1.88 5.37 -8.45
C SER A 5 3.01 5.90 -9.32
N THR A 6 4.22 5.78 -8.80
CA THR A 6 5.43 6.05 -9.56
C THR A 6 6.30 4.80 -9.54
N ALA A 7 6.56 4.26 -10.72
CA ALA A 7 7.47 3.15 -10.88
C ALA A 7 8.52 3.59 -11.90
N LYS A 8 9.77 3.57 -11.51
CA LYS A 8 10.86 3.92 -12.43
C LYS A 8 11.33 2.66 -13.12
N ASN A 9 11.58 2.76 -14.41
CA ASN A 9 12.13 1.65 -15.16
C ASN A 9 13.46 1.18 -14.54
N ASN A 10 13.59 -0.13 -14.40
CA ASN A 10 14.80 -0.76 -13.86
C ASN A 10 15.08 -0.45 -12.40
N THR A 11 14.07 0.00 -11.64
CA THR A 11 14.23 0.17 -10.20
C THR A 11 13.30 -0.80 -9.48
N LYS A 12 13.70 -1.16 -8.25
CA LYS A 12 12.91 -2.03 -7.38
C LYS A 12 12.08 -1.21 -6.39
N ASP A 13 11.86 0.06 -6.69
CA ASP A 13 11.10 0.94 -5.81
C ASP A 13 9.84 1.40 -6.52
N VAL A 14 8.69 1.15 -5.90
CA VAL A 14 7.41 1.62 -6.38
C VAL A 14 6.77 2.41 -5.25
N VAL A 15 6.41 3.67 -5.53
CA VAL A 15 5.73 4.51 -4.54
C VAL A 15 4.28 4.66 -4.96
N ILE A 16 3.38 4.31 -4.07
CA ILE A 16 1.93 4.45 -4.28
C ILE A 16 1.43 5.45 -3.24
N THR A 17 0.93 6.59 -3.71
CA THR A 17 0.38 7.63 -2.85
C THR A 17 -1.14 7.55 -2.88
N VAL A 18 -1.75 7.43 -1.71
CA VAL A 18 -3.20 7.42 -1.56
C VAL A 18 -3.62 8.74 -0.92
N SER A 19 -4.56 9.43 -1.55
CA SER A 19 -5.11 10.68 -1.03
C SER A 19 -6.58 10.50 -0.67
N ASP A 20 -7.04 11.25 0.33
CA ASP A 20 -8.43 11.30 0.76
C ASP A 20 -8.93 9.96 1.31
N ARG A 21 -9.76 9.25 0.57
CA ARG A 21 -10.39 8.03 1.06
C ARG A 21 -9.71 6.80 0.46
N PHE A 22 -9.37 5.85 1.31
CA PHE A 22 -8.87 4.56 0.89
C PHE A 22 -9.95 3.51 1.20
N ASP A 23 -10.80 3.26 0.21
CA ASP A 23 -11.90 2.31 0.33
C ASP A 23 -12.05 1.50 -0.97
N PHE A 24 -13.07 0.67 -1.05
CA PHE A 24 -13.25 -0.24 -2.18
C PHE A 24 -13.46 0.48 -3.51
N SER A 25 -13.91 1.74 -3.49
CA SER A 25 -14.04 2.50 -4.73
C SER A 25 -12.70 2.69 -5.43
N GLN A 26 -11.60 2.53 -4.71
CA GLN A 26 -10.25 2.68 -5.24
C GLN A 26 -9.62 1.33 -5.65
N TYR A 27 -10.36 0.23 -5.56
CA TYR A 27 -9.79 -1.10 -5.74
C TYR A 27 -9.09 -1.27 -7.08
N LYS A 28 -9.75 -0.92 -8.17
CA LYS A 28 -9.18 -1.12 -9.50
C LYS A 28 -7.93 -0.28 -9.71
N VAL A 29 -8.00 1.00 -9.34
CA VAL A 29 -6.86 1.90 -9.50
C VAL A 29 -5.69 1.44 -8.64
N PHE A 30 -5.96 1.02 -7.42
CA PHE A 30 -4.93 0.52 -6.52
C PHE A 30 -4.27 -0.76 -7.09
N ARG A 31 -5.08 -1.71 -7.53
CA ARG A 31 -4.57 -2.95 -8.12
C ARG A 31 -3.74 -2.66 -9.36
N ASP A 32 -4.23 -1.78 -10.24
CA ASP A 32 -3.52 -1.43 -11.47
C ASP A 32 -2.18 -0.75 -11.18
N SER A 33 -2.05 -0.14 -10.01
CA SER A 33 -0.81 0.56 -9.64
C SER A 33 0.35 -0.40 -9.36
N TYR A 34 0.09 -1.67 -9.08
CA TYR A 34 1.17 -2.61 -8.73
C TYR A 34 1.14 -3.92 -9.50
N CYS A 35 0.03 -4.28 -10.15
CA CYS A 35 -0.14 -5.63 -10.69
C CYS A 35 0.90 -5.99 -11.78
N ASP A 36 1.46 -4.99 -12.45
CA ASP A 36 2.48 -5.20 -13.46
C ASP A 36 3.90 -5.06 -12.91
N CYS A 37 4.04 -4.80 -11.62
CA CYS A 37 5.35 -4.65 -10.98
C CYS A 37 5.84 -6.01 -10.50
N ASN A 38 6.52 -6.74 -11.39
CA ASN A 38 6.93 -8.12 -11.15
C ASN A 38 8.43 -8.33 -10.98
N LEU A 39 9.19 -7.25 -10.83
CA LEU A 39 10.62 -7.37 -10.62
C LEU A 39 10.90 -7.92 -9.23
N ALA A 40 11.66 -9.01 -9.17
CA ALA A 40 11.94 -9.68 -7.89
C ALA A 40 12.60 -8.72 -6.88
N GLY A 41 12.12 -8.72 -5.66
CA GLY A 41 12.66 -7.87 -4.60
C GLY A 41 12.16 -6.45 -4.61
N THR A 42 11.10 -6.14 -5.38
CA THR A 42 10.52 -4.79 -5.41
C THR A 42 10.06 -4.36 -4.01
N GLU A 43 10.40 -3.14 -3.64
CA GLU A 43 9.88 -2.52 -2.42
C GLU A 43 8.71 -1.62 -2.78
N PHE A 44 7.55 -1.92 -2.23
CA PHE A 44 6.35 -1.10 -2.42
C PHE A 44 6.22 -0.15 -1.24
N ARG A 45 6.33 1.14 -1.51
CA ARG A 45 6.15 2.17 -0.49
C ARG A 45 4.77 2.77 -0.65
N LEU A 46 3.94 2.57 0.34
CA LEU A 46 2.59 3.08 0.34
C LEU A 46 2.55 4.33 1.21
N ASP A 47 2.43 5.49 0.57
CA ASP A 47 2.39 6.77 1.26
C ASP A 47 0.94 7.11 1.62
N LEU A 48 0.63 7.08 2.91
CA LEU A 48 -0.70 7.39 3.43
C LEU A 48 -0.76 8.77 4.08
N SER A 49 0.25 9.61 3.88
CA SER A 49 0.29 10.92 4.52
C SER A 49 -0.88 11.83 4.14
N ARG A 50 -1.47 11.61 2.97
CA ARG A 50 -2.60 12.39 2.48
C ARG A 50 -3.94 11.68 2.60
N ALA A 51 -3.94 10.45 3.09
CA ALA A 51 -5.17 9.71 3.31
C ALA A 51 -5.79 10.12 4.64
N ASN A 52 -7.10 10.38 4.63
CA ASN A 52 -7.82 10.81 5.83
C ASN A 52 -8.89 9.80 6.26
N TYR A 53 -9.07 8.73 5.50
CA TYR A 53 -10.07 7.71 5.79
C TYR A 53 -9.61 6.36 5.27
N MET A 54 -9.86 5.32 6.06
CA MET A 54 -9.60 3.94 5.66
C MET A 54 -10.62 3.04 6.35
N ASP A 55 -11.11 2.04 5.61
CA ASP A 55 -12.05 1.08 6.17
C ASP A 55 -11.53 -0.35 6.00
N SER A 56 -12.36 -1.33 6.40
CA SER A 56 -11.95 -2.73 6.34
C SER A 56 -11.71 -3.23 4.91
N SER A 57 -12.35 -2.63 3.91
CA SER A 57 -12.10 -3.04 2.52
C SER A 57 -10.69 -2.67 2.08
N ALA A 58 -10.17 -1.55 2.57
CA ALA A 58 -8.78 -1.16 2.30
C ALA A 58 -7.80 -2.16 2.91
N LEU A 59 -8.10 -2.69 4.09
CA LEU A 59 -7.26 -3.73 4.69
C LEU A 59 -7.17 -4.96 3.78
N GLY A 60 -8.30 -5.37 3.19
CA GLY A 60 -8.31 -6.46 2.23
C GLY A 60 -7.47 -6.16 0.99
N MET A 61 -7.54 -4.91 0.52
CA MET A 61 -6.74 -4.48 -0.63
C MET A 61 -5.24 -4.53 -0.30
N LEU A 62 -4.85 -4.15 0.92
CA LEU A 62 -3.46 -4.24 1.35
C LEU A 62 -2.99 -5.68 1.44
N LEU A 63 -3.85 -6.60 1.86
CA LEU A 63 -3.51 -8.02 1.89
C LEU A 63 -3.26 -8.58 0.49
N LEU A 64 -4.00 -8.11 -0.51
CA LEU A 64 -3.75 -8.50 -1.89
C LEU A 64 -2.40 -7.97 -2.38
N LEU A 65 -2.04 -6.76 -2.01
CA LEU A 65 -0.71 -6.23 -2.31
C LEU A 65 0.37 -7.06 -1.63
N LYS A 66 0.15 -7.46 -0.38
CA LYS A 66 1.08 -8.32 0.35
C LYS A 66 1.28 -9.65 -0.37
N GLU A 67 0.20 -10.25 -0.83
CA GLU A 67 0.27 -11.49 -1.59
C GLU A 67 1.10 -11.33 -2.86
N HIS A 68 0.88 -10.23 -3.58
CA HIS A 68 1.66 -9.94 -4.78
C HIS A 68 3.15 -9.76 -4.45
N ALA A 69 3.45 -8.97 -3.41
CA ALA A 69 4.83 -8.73 -3.00
C ALA A 69 5.52 -10.03 -2.59
N ASP A 70 4.82 -10.90 -1.87
CA ASP A 70 5.40 -12.18 -1.44
C ASP A 70 5.77 -13.07 -2.64
N LYS A 71 4.96 -13.04 -3.69
CA LYS A 71 5.25 -13.84 -4.90
C LYS A 71 6.54 -13.43 -5.59
N ILE A 72 6.90 -12.16 -5.48
CA ILE A 72 8.12 -11.65 -6.11
C ILE A 72 9.23 -11.37 -5.11
N LYS A 73 9.07 -11.87 -3.88
CA LYS A 73 10.03 -11.69 -2.80
C LYS A 73 10.30 -10.21 -2.50
N GLY A 74 9.28 -9.39 -2.68
CA GLY A 74 9.32 -7.98 -2.38
C GLY A 74 8.91 -7.69 -0.96
N LYS A 75 8.84 -6.41 -0.62
CA LYS A 75 8.36 -6.00 0.69
C LYS A 75 7.47 -4.78 0.57
N ILE A 76 6.72 -4.51 1.63
CA ILE A 76 5.81 -3.37 1.70
C ILE A 76 6.20 -2.51 2.87
N VAL A 77 6.30 -1.20 2.63
CA VAL A 77 6.51 -0.20 3.67
C VAL A 77 5.33 0.77 3.61
N ILE A 78 4.58 0.87 4.70
CA ILE A 78 3.51 1.86 4.83
C ILE A 78 4.10 3.08 5.50
N GLU A 79 3.99 4.23 4.85
CA GLU A 79 4.61 5.46 5.32
C GLU A 79 3.58 6.48 5.78
N ARG A 80 3.83 7.05 6.95
CA ARG A 80 3.15 8.22 7.49
C ARG A 80 1.62 8.11 7.54
N PRO A 81 1.06 6.99 8.04
CA PRO A 81 -0.38 6.97 8.29
C PRO A 81 -0.70 7.97 9.41
N ASN A 82 -1.85 8.64 9.33
CA ASN A 82 -2.28 9.47 10.46
C ASN A 82 -2.65 8.59 11.65
N ASP A 83 -2.90 9.20 12.81
CA ASP A 83 -3.16 8.44 14.02
C ASP A 83 -4.36 7.51 13.90
N SER A 84 -5.42 7.96 13.26
CA SER A 84 -6.64 7.17 13.07
C SER A 84 -6.37 5.94 12.19
N ILE A 85 -5.69 6.15 11.08
CA ILE A 85 -5.36 5.05 10.15
C ILE A 85 -4.36 4.11 10.81
N ASN A 86 -3.36 4.65 11.48
CA ASN A 86 -2.38 3.81 12.16
C ASN A 86 -3.03 2.91 13.20
N LYS A 87 -4.03 3.43 13.92
CA LYS A 87 -4.76 2.64 14.90
C LYS A 87 -5.50 1.48 14.25
N ILE A 88 -6.11 1.71 13.09
CA ILE A 88 -6.78 0.65 12.33
C ILE A 88 -5.77 -0.43 11.94
N LEU A 89 -4.60 -0.02 11.46
CA LEU A 89 -3.54 -0.95 11.07
C LEU A 89 -3.03 -1.76 12.27
N GLU A 90 -2.88 -1.12 13.42
CA GLU A 90 -2.45 -1.80 14.64
C GLU A 90 -3.46 -2.81 15.13
N ILE A 91 -4.75 -2.44 15.16
CA ILE A 91 -5.81 -3.34 15.60
C ILE A 91 -5.87 -4.57 14.69
N ALA A 92 -5.66 -4.38 13.39
CA ALA A 92 -5.60 -5.48 12.42
C ALA A 92 -4.26 -6.22 12.45
N GLN A 93 -3.32 -5.77 13.27
CA GLN A 93 -1.97 -6.36 13.41
C GLN A 93 -1.15 -6.34 12.12
N PHE A 94 -1.36 -5.35 11.31
CA PHE A 94 -0.62 -5.21 10.03
C PHE A 94 0.86 -4.93 10.24
N HIS A 95 1.25 -4.38 11.40
CA HIS A 95 2.65 -4.19 11.74
C HIS A 95 3.44 -5.50 11.84
N HIS A 96 2.75 -6.64 11.92
CA HIS A 96 3.38 -7.96 11.85
C HIS A 96 3.53 -8.48 10.42
N LEU A 97 2.84 -7.88 9.48
CA LEU A 97 2.82 -8.34 8.09
C LEU A 97 3.69 -7.47 7.18
N MET A 98 3.85 -6.21 7.54
CA MET A 98 4.58 -5.25 6.73
C MET A 98 5.15 -4.16 7.62
N GLU A 99 6.16 -3.45 7.12
CA GLU A 99 6.77 -2.37 7.88
C GLU A 99 5.88 -1.13 7.87
N ILE A 100 5.70 -0.50 9.02
CA ILE A 100 4.94 0.75 9.13
C ILE A 100 5.89 1.81 9.70
N VAL A 101 6.08 2.88 8.94
CA VAL A 101 6.94 4.00 9.32
C VAL A 101 6.07 5.22 9.54
N ARG A 102 6.06 5.75 10.73
CA ARG A 102 5.23 6.88 11.10
C ARG A 102 5.90 8.22 10.90
#